data_db021028762e1cb966cf72eb3b6f9e3e
#
_entry.id   db021028762e1cb966cf72eb3b6f9e3e
#
_cell.length_a   1.000
_cell.length_b   1.000
_cell.length_c   1.000
_cell.angle_alpha   90.00
_cell.angle_beta   90.00
_cell.angle_gamma   90.00
#
_symmetry.space_group_name_H-M   'P 1'
#
loop_
_entity.id
_entity.type
_entity.pdbx_description
1 polymer ?
#
loop_
_entity_poly.entity_id
_entity_poly.type
_entity_poly.pdbx_seq_one_letter_code
_entity_poly.pdbx_strand_id
1 'polypeptide(L)'
;MNILFMVSSSTIFFFLLTGFYFSTLFMLTFIGFIVLLAVAPLAFVFVPYFKELMSNDHRPPVVGSIFSMLIHINDLFDHITSIAKIHHTFRFVKPTHSEVYVADPINVEHILKTNFQNYTKGDYHKGVMGDLFGKGIFAADGDVWRHQRKLASHEFSTKVLRDFSTVVFRSNTAKLVKKVSEAAVNKEIISLQDLLMKSTLDSIFKVGFGFDLDTLSGSDEVSNQFMTAFDDSNRIIFWRYVDVLWRIKRYFNIGSEATLKKNIRVIDNFVYELIEHKREQMKNGKLDGDKEDILSRFLIESEKNPTKLSDEYLRDISLSFIIAGKDTSANTLTWFFYMLCKHSQIQEKVALEVKEATGSSDYTNSIDEFSLQLTESALDKMHYLHAALTETLRLYPAVPLDGKSSEEDDVLPDGFKIKKGDGVNYMAYPMGRMTYIWGEDAEEFRPERWLHDGVFQPESPFKFTAFQGGPRMCLGKEFAYRQMKIMAAFLVFFFKFRLVDESREATYRTMFTLHMDEGLHLYALPRSK
;
A
#
# COMPACT_ATOMS: atom_id res chain seq x y z
N MET A 1 -18.89 -66.17 57.85
CA MET A 1 -18.75 -64.69 57.85
C MET A 1 -17.44 -64.17 57.21
N ASN A 2 -16.37 -65.00 57.18
CA ASN A 2 -15.06 -64.55 56.64
C ASN A 2 -14.90 -64.56 55.08
N ILE A 3 -15.68 -65.35 54.33
CA ILE A 3 -15.55 -65.47 52.85
C ILE A 3 -16.21 -64.28 52.12
N LEU A 4 -17.33 -63.76 52.63
CA LEU A 4 -18.01 -62.59 52.05
C LEU A 4 -17.18 -61.30 52.22
N PHE A 5 -16.39 -61.18 53.28
CA PHE A 5 -15.52 -60.00 53.48
C PHE A 5 -14.28 -60.01 52.56
N MET A 6 -13.73 -61.21 52.30
CA MET A 6 -12.59 -61.35 51.37
C MET A 6 -12.98 -61.03 49.88
N VAL A 7 -14.16 -61.47 49.46
CA VAL A 7 -14.65 -61.19 48.09
C VAL A 7 -14.96 -59.68 47.91
N SER A 8 -15.53 -59.03 48.94
CA SER A 8 -15.79 -57.59 48.95
C SER A 8 -14.50 -56.74 48.82
N SER A 9 -13.47 -57.12 49.59
CA SER A 9 -12.18 -56.40 49.60
C SER A 9 -11.43 -56.53 48.26
N SER A 10 -11.44 -57.72 47.64
CA SER A 10 -10.80 -57.97 46.35
C SER A 10 -11.50 -57.19 45.21
N THR A 11 -12.82 -57.11 45.26
CA THR A 11 -13.60 -56.35 44.23
C THR A 11 -13.39 -54.89 44.39
N ILE A 12 -13.35 -54.33 45.57
CA ILE A 12 -13.05 -52.89 45.80
C ILE A 12 -11.61 -52.55 45.35
N PHE A 13 -10.64 -53.43 45.72
CA PHE A 13 -9.25 -53.23 45.26
C PHE A 13 -9.10 -53.28 43.74
N PHE A 14 -9.81 -54.17 43.08
CA PHE A 14 -9.84 -54.26 41.61
C PHE A 14 -10.46 -52.97 40.95
N PHE A 15 -11.56 -52.46 41.53
CA PHE A 15 -12.16 -51.17 41.03
C PHE A 15 -11.25 -49.97 41.30
N LEU A 16 -10.55 -49.90 42.40
CA LEU A 16 -9.59 -48.84 42.68
C LEU A 16 -8.37 -48.91 41.76
N LEU A 17 -7.84 -50.11 41.50
CA LEU A 17 -6.72 -50.33 40.58
C LEU A 17 -7.09 -50.00 39.14
N THR A 18 -8.26 -50.42 38.66
CA THR A 18 -8.76 -50.08 37.33
C THR A 18 -9.06 -48.60 37.20
N GLY A 19 -9.66 -47.95 38.20
CA GLY A 19 -9.89 -46.51 38.25
C GLY A 19 -8.57 -45.70 38.20
N PHE A 20 -7.58 -46.14 38.96
CA PHE A 20 -6.25 -45.53 38.96
C PHE A 20 -5.54 -45.68 37.59
N TYR A 21 -5.65 -46.87 37.00
CA TYR A 21 -5.08 -47.14 35.66
C TYR A 21 -5.74 -46.29 34.55
N PHE A 22 -7.06 -46.15 34.57
CA PHE A 22 -7.80 -45.28 33.67
C PHE A 22 -7.44 -43.79 33.84
N SER A 23 -7.32 -43.34 35.09
CA SER A 23 -6.94 -41.97 35.41
C SER A 23 -5.50 -41.63 34.94
N THR A 24 -4.54 -42.53 35.18
CA THR A 24 -3.16 -42.37 34.72
C THR A 24 -3.04 -42.43 33.21
N LEU A 25 -3.77 -43.33 32.55
CA LEU A 25 -3.80 -43.40 31.07
C LEU A 25 -4.41 -42.13 30.48
N PHE A 26 -5.51 -41.64 31.05
CA PHE A 26 -6.15 -40.38 30.63
C PHE A 26 -5.19 -39.18 30.80
N MET A 27 -4.50 -39.10 31.95
CA MET A 27 -3.54 -38.04 32.22
C MET A 27 -2.35 -38.08 31.24
N LEU A 28 -1.82 -39.28 30.94
CA LEU A 28 -0.74 -39.45 29.97
C LEU A 28 -1.16 -39.10 28.55
N THR A 29 -2.37 -39.50 28.15
CA THR A 29 -2.92 -39.13 26.83
C THR A 29 -3.18 -37.63 26.73
N PHE A 30 -3.68 -37.00 27.79
CA PHE A 30 -3.89 -35.56 27.87
C PHE A 30 -2.57 -34.78 27.82
N ILE A 31 -1.54 -35.20 28.56
CA ILE A 31 -0.20 -34.62 28.49
C ILE A 31 0.39 -34.80 27.09
N GLY A 32 0.28 -36.01 26.52
CA GLY A 32 0.73 -36.28 25.13
C GLY A 32 0.04 -35.36 24.11
N PHE A 33 -1.25 -35.11 24.27
CA PHE A 33 -2.03 -34.20 23.43
C PHE A 33 -1.55 -32.74 23.57
N ILE A 34 -1.30 -32.28 24.83
CA ILE A 34 -0.74 -30.92 25.06
C ILE A 34 0.65 -30.79 24.45
N VAL A 35 1.52 -31.79 24.61
CA VAL A 35 2.85 -31.80 24.01
C VAL A 35 2.75 -31.77 22.47
N LEU A 36 1.85 -32.56 21.90
CA LEU A 36 1.62 -32.55 20.46
C LEU A 36 1.13 -31.18 19.98
N LEU A 37 0.19 -30.56 20.69
CA LEU A 37 -0.31 -29.20 20.36
C LEU A 37 0.79 -28.13 20.45
N ALA A 38 1.79 -28.31 21.31
CA ALA A 38 2.91 -27.38 21.44
C ALA A 38 4.02 -27.66 20.42
N VAL A 39 4.35 -28.93 20.16
CA VAL A 39 5.48 -29.33 19.32
C VAL A 39 5.12 -29.31 17.84
N ALA A 40 3.90 -29.69 17.46
CA ALA A 40 3.52 -29.76 16.05
C ALA A 40 3.59 -28.40 15.31
N PRO A 41 3.11 -27.28 15.87
CA PRO A 41 3.27 -25.97 15.24
C PRO A 41 4.74 -25.54 15.11
N LEU A 42 5.56 -25.83 16.11
CA LEU A 42 6.99 -25.55 16.06
C LEU A 42 7.66 -26.39 14.98
N ALA A 43 7.38 -27.69 14.93
CA ALA A 43 7.91 -28.58 13.88
C ALA A 43 7.46 -28.14 12.49
N PHE A 44 6.20 -27.72 12.32
CA PHE A 44 5.67 -27.22 11.05
C PHE A 44 6.46 -26.02 10.52
N VAL A 45 6.97 -25.15 11.38
CA VAL A 45 7.77 -24.00 10.97
C VAL A 45 9.26 -24.34 10.86
N PHE A 46 9.82 -25.05 11.85
CA PHE A 46 11.27 -25.24 11.94
C PHE A 46 11.80 -26.36 11.03
N VAL A 47 11.02 -27.40 10.74
CA VAL A 47 11.49 -28.48 9.86
C VAL A 47 11.76 -27.98 8.43
N PRO A 48 10.86 -27.23 7.77
CA PRO A 48 11.17 -26.60 6.48
C PRO A 48 12.37 -25.64 6.55
N TYR A 49 12.46 -24.85 7.63
CA TYR A 49 13.56 -23.91 7.83
C TYR A 49 14.91 -24.61 7.86
N PHE A 50 15.09 -25.64 8.69
CA PHE A 50 16.35 -26.40 8.77
C PHE A 50 16.64 -27.19 7.48
N LYS A 51 15.61 -27.74 6.82
CA LYS A 51 15.76 -28.42 5.53
C LYS A 51 16.32 -27.46 4.48
N GLU A 52 15.78 -26.24 4.38
CA GLU A 52 16.23 -25.25 3.41
C GLU A 52 17.61 -24.67 3.79
N LEU A 53 17.93 -24.53 5.07
CA LEU A 53 19.24 -24.09 5.55
C LEU A 53 20.35 -25.10 5.23
N MET A 54 20.03 -26.40 5.26
CA MET A 54 20.98 -27.50 4.96
C MET A 54 21.00 -27.89 3.48
N SER A 55 20.20 -27.25 2.64
CA SER A 55 20.16 -27.51 1.19
C SER A 55 21.44 -26.99 0.52
N ASN A 56 22.04 -27.83 -0.31
CA ASN A 56 23.20 -27.47 -1.15
C ASN A 56 22.79 -26.88 -2.50
N ASP A 57 21.50 -26.63 -2.72
CA ASP A 57 21.01 -25.96 -3.93
C ASP A 57 21.57 -24.54 -4.00
N HIS A 58 21.95 -24.08 -5.19
CA HIS A 58 22.40 -22.70 -5.39
C HIS A 58 21.20 -21.73 -5.36
N ARG A 59 20.65 -21.56 -4.15
CA ARG A 59 19.50 -20.68 -3.86
C ARG A 59 19.99 -19.47 -3.08
N PRO A 60 19.21 -18.35 -3.07
CA PRO A 60 19.53 -17.20 -2.23
C PRO A 60 19.74 -17.60 -0.75
N PRO A 61 20.64 -16.94 -0.02
CA PRO A 61 20.92 -17.27 1.38
C PRO A 61 19.66 -17.14 2.24
N VAL A 62 19.48 -18.07 3.18
CA VAL A 62 18.43 -18.01 4.20
C VAL A 62 18.86 -17.04 5.29
N VAL A 63 18.14 -15.94 5.49
CA VAL A 63 18.45 -14.91 6.48
C VAL A 63 17.51 -14.94 7.68
N GLY A 64 16.43 -15.73 7.61
CA GLY A 64 15.46 -15.85 8.69
C GLY A 64 14.23 -16.63 8.29
N SER A 65 13.25 -16.59 9.18
CA SER A 65 11.93 -17.18 9.01
C SER A 65 10.83 -16.16 9.26
N ILE A 66 9.57 -16.59 9.18
CA ILE A 66 8.42 -15.75 9.51
C ILE A 66 8.50 -15.14 10.93
N PHE A 67 9.17 -15.79 11.89
CA PHE A 67 9.36 -15.24 13.23
C PHE A 67 10.28 -14.02 13.22
N SER A 68 11.33 -14.01 12.39
CA SER A 68 12.18 -12.84 12.22
C SER A 68 11.36 -11.65 11.72
N MET A 69 10.46 -11.86 10.76
CA MET A 69 9.57 -10.81 10.26
C MET A 69 8.58 -10.31 11.32
N LEU A 70 8.07 -11.21 12.17
CA LEU A 70 7.15 -10.84 13.27
C LEU A 70 7.84 -10.02 14.35
N ILE A 71 9.08 -10.36 14.71
CA ILE A 71 9.86 -9.61 15.70
C ILE A 71 10.10 -8.17 15.21
N HIS A 72 10.37 -8.01 13.93
CA HIS A 72 10.67 -6.74 13.28
C HIS A 72 9.46 -6.12 12.57
N ILE A 73 8.24 -6.45 12.96
CA ILE A 73 7.06 -5.99 12.21
C ILE A 73 6.91 -4.45 12.21
N ASN A 74 7.36 -3.77 13.25
CA ASN A 74 7.25 -2.32 13.39
C ASN A 74 8.38 -1.57 12.66
N ASP A 75 9.50 -2.25 12.37
CA ASP A 75 10.68 -1.75 11.65
C ASP A 75 11.05 -2.65 10.47
N LEU A 76 10.05 -3.35 9.90
CA LEU A 76 10.24 -4.40 8.89
C LEU A 76 11.07 -3.95 7.70
N PHE A 77 10.79 -2.77 7.15
CA PHE A 77 11.48 -2.30 5.94
C PHE A 77 12.92 -1.87 6.24
N ASP A 78 13.21 -1.35 7.45
CA ASP A 78 14.58 -1.03 7.88
C ASP A 78 15.38 -2.30 8.18
N HIS A 79 14.75 -3.30 8.82
CA HIS A 79 15.35 -4.62 9.03
C HIS A 79 15.69 -5.29 7.69
N ILE A 80 14.76 -5.32 6.73
CA ILE A 80 15.01 -5.84 5.38
C ILE A 80 16.10 -5.04 4.68
N THR A 81 16.17 -3.71 4.87
CA THR A 81 17.21 -2.85 4.30
C THR A 81 18.59 -3.21 4.84
N SER A 82 18.70 -3.48 6.14
CA SER A 82 19.99 -3.90 6.75
C SER A 82 20.49 -5.22 6.18
N ILE A 83 19.60 -6.15 5.88
CA ILE A 83 19.93 -7.42 5.21
C ILE A 83 20.32 -7.18 3.75
N ALA A 84 19.57 -6.34 3.03
CA ALA A 84 19.81 -6.03 1.61
C ALA A 84 21.15 -5.33 1.38
N LYS A 85 21.70 -4.61 2.36
CA LYS A 85 23.06 -4.04 2.32
C LYS A 85 24.15 -5.11 2.29
N ILE A 86 23.85 -6.33 2.78
CA ILE A 86 24.81 -7.46 2.81
C ILE A 86 24.53 -8.44 1.66
N HIS A 87 23.25 -8.72 1.41
CA HIS A 87 22.79 -9.67 0.40
C HIS A 87 21.76 -9.00 -0.51
N HIS A 88 22.12 -8.73 -1.77
CA HIS A 88 21.20 -8.11 -2.72
C HIS A 88 20.03 -9.02 -3.11
N THR A 89 20.20 -10.34 -2.95
CA THR A 89 19.18 -11.36 -3.11
C THR A 89 19.26 -12.32 -1.93
N PHE A 90 18.17 -12.49 -1.19
CA PHE A 90 18.10 -13.34 0.00
C PHE A 90 16.68 -13.91 0.17
N ARG A 91 16.48 -14.80 1.14
CA ARG A 91 15.16 -15.38 1.37
C ARG A 91 14.84 -15.60 2.84
N PHE A 92 13.53 -15.44 3.15
CA PHE A 92 12.93 -15.94 4.39
C PHE A 92 12.18 -17.24 4.09
N VAL A 93 12.26 -18.19 5.01
CA VAL A 93 11.56 -19.47 4.89
C VAL A 93 10.25 -19.40 5.66
N LYS A 94 9.15 -19.68 4.95
CA LYS A 94 7.82 -19.92 5.51
C LYS A 94 7.53 -21.42 5.56
N PRO A 95 6.51 -21.87 6.32
CA PRO A 95 6.21 -23.30 6.42
C PRO A 95 5.91 -23.99 5.08
N THR A 96 5.34 -23.28 4.12
CA THR A 96 4.87 -23.85 2.84
C THR A 96 5.72 -23.47 1.64
N HIS A 97 6.50 -22.40 1.69
CA HIS A 97 7.30 -21.88 0.58
C HIS A 97 8.40 -20.95 1.09
N SER A 98 9.35 -20.61 0.23
CA SER A 98 10.31 -19.53 0.49
C SER A 98 9.81 -18.21 -0.08
N GLU A 99 10.15 -17.12 0.59
CA GLU A 99 9.98 -15.75 0.11
C GLU A 99 11.35 -15.19 -0.24
N VAL A 100 11.63 -15.03 -1.51
CA VAL A 100 12.86 -14.43 -2.03
C VAL A 100 12.68 -12.92 -2.11
N TYR A 101 13.67 -12.19 -1.67
CA TYR A 101 13.72 -10.72 -1.67
C TYR A 101 14.87 -10.27 -2.56
N VAL A 102 14.58 -9.33 -3.46
CA VAL A 102 15.50 -8.89 -4.51
C VAL A 102 15.64 -7.38 -4.47
N ALA A 103 16.87 -6.89 -4.39
CA ALA A 103 17.21 -5.46 -4.44
C ALA A 103 18.03 -5.09 -5.69
N ASP A 104 18.54 -6.06 -6.44
CA ASP A 104 19.34 -5.80 -7.64
C ASP A 104 18.45 -5.39 -8.83
N PRO A 105 18.72 -4.25 -9.49
CA PRO A 105 17.93 -3.78 -10.63
C PRO A 105 17.88 -4.75 -11.83
N ILE A 106 18.93 -5.56 -12.06
CA ILE A 106 18.99 -6.51 -13.18
C ILE A 106 18.03 -7.68 -12.90
N ASN A 107 18.04 -8.19 -11.66
CA ASN A 107 17.09 -9.22 -11.23
C ASN A 107 15.65 -8.68 -11.24
N VAL A 108 15.43 -7.43 -10.82
CA VAL A 108 14.11 -6.78 -10.88
C VAL A 108 13.62 -6.65 -12.32
N GLU A 109 14.47 -6.27 -13.28
CA GLU A 109 14.10 -6.23 -14.70
C GLU A 109 13.75 -7.63 -15.21
N HIS A 110 14.48 -8.67 -14.81
CA HIS A 110 14.20 -10.05 -15.17
C HIS A 110 12.79 -10.46 -14.72
N ILE A 111 12.46 -10.21 -13.45
CA ILE A 111 11.16 -10.57 -12.86
C ILE A 111 10.00 -9.76 -13.48
N LEU A 112 10.20 -8.45 -13.67
CA LEU A 112 9.11 -7.56 -14.08
C LEU A 112 8.94 -7.43 -15.59
N LYS A 113 9.94 -7.83 -16.40
CA LYS A 113 9.92 -7.64 -17.85
C LYS A 113 10.41 -8.87 -18.61
N THR A 114 11.65 -9.32 -18.41
CA THR A 114 12.28 -10.33 -19.25
C THR A 114 11.58 -11.68 -19.16
N ASN A 115 11.31 -12.14 -17.93
CA ASN A 115 10.58 -13.39 -17.67
C ASN A 115 9.21 -13.14 -16.98
N PHE A 116 8.55 -12.05 -17.37
CA PHE A 116 7.29 -11.58 -16.76
C PHE A 116 6.21 -12.65 -16.66
N GLN A 117 6.13 -13.57 -17.64
CA GLN A 117 5.08 -14.60 -17.68
C GLN A 117 5.25 -15.62 -16.55
N ASN A 118 6.47 -15.85 -16.08
CA ASN A 118 6.75 -16.75 -14.96
C ASN A 118 6.40 -16.16 -13.58
N TYR A 119 6.22 -14.84 -13.49
CA TYR A 119 6.02 -14.15 -12.22
C TYR A 119 4.63 -13.53 -12.13
N THR A 120 3.68 -14.28 -11.56
CA THR A 120 2.28 -13.88 -11.40
C THR A 120 1.99 -13.39 -9.98
N LYS A 121 0.76 -12.99 -9.69
CA LYS A 121 0.32 -12.78 -8.29
C LYS A 121 0.13 -14.12 -7.57
N GLY A 122 -0.16 -15.19 -8.31
CA GLY A 122 -0.31 -16.54 -7.77
C GLY A 122 -1.46 -16.69 -6.76
N ASP A 123 -1.73 -17.93 -6.40
CA ASP A 123 -2.87 -18.26 -5.53
C ASP A 123 -2.65 -17.81 -4.08
N TYR A 124 -1.38 -17.73 -3.64
CA TYR A 124 -1.07 -17.27 -2.30
C TYR A 124 -1.47 -15.81 -2.07
N HIS A 125 -1.02 -14.90 -2.94
CA HIS A 125 -1.35 -13.48 -2.84
C HIS A 125 -2.83 -13.22 -3.10
N LYS A 126 -3.45 -13.92 -4.09
CA LYS A 126 -4.90 -13.86 -4.33
C LYS A 126 -5.69 -14.28 -3.08
N GLY A 127 -5.26 -15.36 -2.42
CA GLY A 127 -5.91 -15.83 -1.19
C GLY A 127 -5.80 -14.84 -0.03
N VAL A 128 -4.66 -14.15 0.11
CA VAL A 128 -4.45 -13.13 1.15
C VAL A 128 -5.31 -11.89 0.88
N MET A 129 -5.29 -11.37 -0.35
CA MET A 129 -5.89 -10.08 -0.71
C MET A 129 -7.37 -10.18 -1.11
N GLY A 130 -7.88 -11.39 -1.36
CA GLY A 130 -9.16 -11.61 -2.05
C GLY A 130 -10.39 -11.01 -1.39
N ASP A 131 -10.43 -10.87 -0.06
CA ASP A 131 -11.61 -10.29 0.61
C ASP A 131 -11.80 -8.79 0.28
N LEU A 132 -10.69 -8.04 0.16
CA LEU A 132 -10.74 -6.61 -0.14
C LEU A 132 -10.68 -6.34 -1.64
N PHE A 133 -9.73 -6.95 -2.34
CA PHE A 133 -9.45 -6.63 -3.74
C PHE A 133 -10.10 -7.60 -4.74
N GLY A 134 -10.69 -8.71 -4.26
CA GLY A 134 -11.35 -9.69 -5.11
C GLY A 134 -10.49 -10.11 -6.30
N LYS A 135 -11.03 -9.95 -7.49
CA LYS A 135 -10.37 -10.15 -8.79
C LYS A 135 -9.96 -8.83 -9.46
N GLY A 136 -9.79 -7.76 -8.66
CA GLY A 136 -9.34 -6.46 -9.15
C GLY A 136 -7.91 -6.48 -9.69
N ILE A 137 -7.49 -5.39 -10.34
CA ILE A 137 -6.24 -5.27 -11.11
C ILE A 137 -4.97 -5.62 -10.32
N PHE A 138 -4.99 -5.46 -8.99
CA PHE A 138 -3.86 -5.77 -8.11
C PHE A 138 -3.73 -7.26 -7.79
N ALA A 139 -4.85 -8.02 -7.81
CA ALA A 139 -4.86 -9.44 -7.49
C ALA A 139 -5.00 -10.33 -8.74
N ALA A 140 -5.52 -9.80 -9.84
CA ALA A 140 -5.76 -10.56 -11.08
C ALA A 140 -4.48 -10.88 -11.85
N ASP A 141 -4.51 -12.04 -12.56
CA ASP A 141 -3.49 -12.47 -13.52
C ASP A 141 -4.10 -12.79 -14.88
N GLY A 142 -3.23 -13.08 -15.85
CA GLY A 142 -3.61 -13.56 -17.17
C GLY A 142 -4.55 -12.62 -17.93
N ASP A 143 -5.59 -13.19 -18.56
CA ASP A 143 -6.49 -12.44 -19.43
C ASP A 143 -7.42 -11.50 -18.65
N VAL A 144 -7.77 -11.83 -17.39
CA VAL A 144 -8.57 -10.95 -16.53
C VAL A 144 -7.81 -9.67 -16.28
N TRP A 145 -6.54 -9.77 -15.85
CA TRP A 145 -5.68 -8.61 -15.65
C TRP A 145 -5.43 -7.83 -16.95
N ARG A 146 -5.15 -8.52 -18.08
CA ARG A 146 -4.94 -7.85 -19.37
C ARG A 146 -6.15 -7.03 -19.81
N HIS A 147 -7.35 -7.59 -19.64
CA HIS A 147 -8.60 -6.91 -19.97
C HIS A 147 -8.80 -5.66 -19.12
N GLN A 148 -8.70 -5.80 -17.79
CA GLN A 148 -8.81 -4.65 -16.87
C GLN A 148 -7.76 -3.57 -17.17
N ARG A 149 -6.52 -4.00 -17.39
CA ARG A 149 -5.40 -3.12 -17.72
C ARG A 149 -5.65 -2.34 -19.00
N LYS A 150 -6.13 -3.01 -20.04
CA LYS A 150 -6.44 -2.40 -21.34
C LYS A 150 -7.54 -1.35 -21.21
N LEU A 151 -8.62 -1.69 -20.51
CA LEU A 151 -9.75 -0.78 -20.29
C LEU A 151 -9.30 0.45 -19.50
N ALA A 152 -8.64 0.25 -18.36
CA ALA A 152 -8.13 1.32 -17.54
C ALA A 152 -7.08 2.19 -18.24
N SER A 153 -6.15 1.61 -19.02
CA SER A 153 -5.09 2.37 -19.70
C SER A 153 -5.63 3.35 -20.73
N HIS A 154 -6.72 2.99 -21.40
CA HIS A 154 -7.39 3.89 -22.33
C HIS A 154 -7.87 5.15 -21.61
N GLU A 155 -8.48 4.99 -20.43
CA GLU A 155 -9.01 6.09 -19.65
C GLU A 155 -7.92 7.04 -19.16
N PHE A 156 -6.87 6.50 -18.54
CA PHE A 156 -5.77 7.32 -18.02
C PHE A 156 -4.96 8.06 -19.10
N SER A 157 -5.07 7.64 -20.38
CA SER A 157 -4.38 8.28 -21.51
C SER A 157 -5.18 9.42 -22.17
N THR A 158 -6.47 9.58 -21.84
CA THR A 158 -7.32 10.58 -22.50
C THR A 158 -7.01 12.01 -22.05
N LYS A 159 -7.02 12.95 -23.01
CA LYS A 159 -6.92 14.38 -22.71
C LYS A 159 -8.08 14.84 -21.82
N VAL A 160 -9.27 14.29 -22.06
CA VAL A 160 -10.49 14.61 -21.30
C VAL A 160 -10.32 14.32 -19.81
N LEU A 161 -9.83 13.11 -19.44
CA LEU A 161 -9.58 12.78 -18.04
C LEU A 161 -8.49 13.69 -17.44
N ARG A 162 -7.44 13.99 -18.21
CA ARG A 162 -6.37 14.89 -17.75
C ARG A 162 -6.91 16.27 -17.42
N ASP A 163 -7.66 16.87 -18.33
CA ASP A 163 -8.17 18.24 -18.19
C ASP A 163 -9.21 18.30 -17.07
N PHE A 164 -10.11 17.30 -16.99
CA PHE A 164 -11.09 17.19 -15.91
C PHE A 164 -10.44 16.99 -14.54
N SER A 165 -9.47 16.06 -14.43
CA SER A 165 -8.78 15.82 -13.15
C SER A 165 -8.01 17.04 -12.66
N THR A 166 -7.42 17.84 -13.57
CA THR A 166 -6.74 19.09 -13.20
C THR A 166 -7.69 20.08 -12.53
N VAL A 167 -8.90 20.24 -13.06
CA VAL A 167 -9.94 21.12 -12.47
C VAL A 167 -10.33 20.61 -11.08
N VAL A 168 -10.59 19.29 -10.94
CA VAL A 168 -10.94 18.67 -9.66
C VAL A 168 -9.82 18.84 -8.62
N PHE A 169 -8.56 18.57 -9.01
CA PHE A 169 -7.42 18.71 -8.11
C PHE A 169 -7.24 20.13 -7.59
N ARG A 170 -7.37 21.14 -8.47
CA ARG A 170 -7.32 22.54 -8.06
C ARG A 170 -8.45 22.90 -7.10
N SER A 171 -9.69 22.50 -7.40
CA SER A 171 -10.84 22.78 -6.56
C SER A 171 -10.71 22.15 -5.17
N ASN A 172 -10.36 20.86 -5.08
CA ASN A 172 -10.18 20.18 -3.80
C ASN A 172 -8.97 20.72 -3.03
N THR A 173 -7.89 21.08 -3.74
CA THR A 173 -6.72 21.70 -3.09
C THR A 173 -7.05 23.09 -2.57
N ALA A 174 -7.88 23.88 -3.26
CA ALA A 174 -8.34 25.18 -2.75
C ALA A 174 -9.12 25.03 -1.42
N LYS A 175 -9.98 24.00 -1.29
CA LYS A 175 -10.65 23.66 -0.04
C LYS A 175 -9.63 23.30 1.07
N LEU A 176 -8.64 22.46 0.72
CA LEU A 176 -7.56 22.09 1.65
C LEU A 176 -6.78 23.33 2.15
N VAL A 177 -6.38 24.24 1.24
CA VAL A 177 -5.68 25.48 1.59
C VAL A 177 -6.53 26.36 2.54
N LYS A 178 -7.84 26.47 2.33
CA LYS A 178 -8.74 27.19 3.23
C LYS A 178 -8.69 26.60 4.65
N LYS A 179 -8.77 25.27 4.79
CA LYS A 179 -8.65 24.59 6.09
C LYS A 179 -7.31 24.86 6.78
N VAL A 180 -6.22 24.78 6.01
CA VAL A 180 -4.89 25.08 6.52
C VAL A 180 -4.75 26.56 6.90
N SER A 181 -5.37 27.47 6.14
CA SER A 181 -5.39 28.91 6.45
C SER A 181 -6.11 29.22 7.76
N GLU A 182 -7.27 28.59 8.00
CA GLU A 182 -8.03 28.72 9.25
C GLU A 182 -7.16 28.31 10.46
N ALA A 183 -6.50 27.16 10.38
CA ALA A 183 -5.60 26.69 11.43
C ALA A 183 -4.35 27.58 11.59
N ALA A 184 -3.80 28.09 10.48
CA ALA A 184 -2.63 28.99 10.51
C ALA A 184 -2.94 30.33 11.21
N VAL A 185 -4.12 30.92 10.94
CA VAL A 185 -4.58 32.16 11.62
C VAL A 185 -4.75 31.91 13.12
N ASN A 186 -5.32 30.78 13.50
CA ASN A 186 -5.54 30.42 14.90
C ASN A 186 -4.27 29.90 15.60
N LYS A 187 -3.16 29.71 14.87
CA LYS A 187 -1.92 29.07 15.34
C LYS A 187 -2.14 27.65 15.87
N GLU A 188 -3.07 26.94 15.28
CA GLU A 188 -3.41 25.56 15.63
C GLU A 188 -2.46 24.57 14.95
N ILE A 189 -2.28 23.42 15.59
CA ILE A 189 -1.57 22.28 15.02
C ILE A 189 -2.48 21.61 14.00
N ILE A 190 -1.96 21.36 12.80
CA ILE A 190 -2.66 20.60 11.76
C ILE A 190 -2.16 19.16 11.70
N SER A 191 -3.08 18.22 11.52
CA SER A 191 -2.77 16.84 11.08
C SER A 191 -2.77 16.81 9.57
N LEU A 192 -1.61 17.12 8.97
CA LEU A 192 -1.53 17.26 7.51
C LEU A 192 -1.82 15.92 6.79
N GLN A 193 -1.39 14.78 7.36
CA GLN A 193 -1.71 13.46 6.79
C GLN A 193 -3.22 13.23 6.68
N ASP A 194 -4.00 13.53 7.70
CA ASP A 194 -5.47 13.38 7.67
C ASP A 194 -6.10 14.26 6.59
N LEU A 195 -5.68 15.53 6.51
CA LEU A 195 -6.17 16.46 5.49
C LEU A 195 -5.83 15.99 4.07
N LEU A 196 -4.61 15.47 3.85
CA LEU A 196 -4.19 14.92 2.56
C LEU A 196 -4.99 13.67 2.19
N MET A 197 -5.22 12.74 3.13
CA MET A 197 -6.04 11.54 2.91
C MET A 197 -7.47 11.90 2.50
N LYS A 198 -8.09 12.87 3.16
CA LYS A 198 -9.42 13.38 2.81
C LYS A 198 -9.44 14.03 1.42
N SER A 199 -8.47 14.93 1.14
CA SER A 199 -8.41 15.62 -0.14
C SER A 199 -8.14 14.69 -1.33
N THR A 200 -7.31 13.67 -1.17
CA THR A 200 -7.07 12.67 -2.22
C THR A 200 -8.27 11.74 -2.41
N LEU A 201 -8.97 11.39 -1.32
CA LEU A 201 -10.22 10.63 -1.40
C LEU A 201 -11.30 11.41 -2.17
N ASP A 202 -11.56 12.67 -1.81
CA ASP A 202 -12.51 13.54 -2.51
C ASP A 202 -12.16 13.64 -4.01
N SER A 203 -10.86 13.70 -4.32
CA SER A 203 -10.38 13.80 -5.68
C SER A 203 -10.62 12.52 -6.48
N ILE A 204 -10.30 11.33 -5.93
CA ILE A 204 -10.52 10.07 -6.65
C ILE A 204 -12.00 9.76 -6.79
N PHE A 205 -12.83 10.12 -5.80
CA PHE A 205 -14.27 9.95 -5.92
C PHE A 205 -14.88 10.83 -7.00
N LYS A 206 -14.43 12.10 -7.10
CA LYS A 206 -14.92 12.99 -8.15
C LYS A 206 -14.45 12.54 -9.54
N VAL A 207 -13.17 12.22 -9.70
CA VAL A 207 -12.60 11.84 -11.00
C VAL A 207 -12.98 10.42 -11.40
N GLY A 208 -12.93 9.48 -10.45
CA GLY A 208 -13.15 8.06 -10.72
C GLY A 208 -14.62 7.67 -10.81
N PHE A 209 -15.48 8.35 -10.06
CA PHE A 209 -16.88 7.94 -9.88
C PHE A 209 -17.89 9.07 -10.13
N GLY A 210 -17.45 10.32 -10.26
CA GLY A 210 -18.31 11.49 -10.50
C GLY A 210 -18.99 12.04 -9.24
N PHE A 211 -18.66 11.55 -8.04
CA PHE A 211 -19.29 11.94 -6.78
C PHE A 211 -18.42 12.92 -5.98
N ASP A 212 -19.09 13.94 -5.39
CA ASP A 212 -18.48 14.83 -4.41
C ASP A 212 -18.74 14.29 -3.00
N LEU A 213 -17.73 13.76 -2.31
CA LEU A 213 -17.86 13.30 -0.93
C LEU A 213 -17.73 14.43 0.08
N ASP A 214 -16.91 15.45 -0.22
CA ASP A 214 -16.61 16.61 0.63
C ASP A 214 -16.18 16.25 2.07
N THR A 215 -15.33 15.23 2.16
CA THR A 215 -14.81 14.72 3.46
C THR A 215 -14.00 15.76 4.24
N LEU A 216 -13.43 16.75 3.54
CA LEU A 216 -12.76 17.89 4.18
C LEU A 216 -13.69 18.74 5.04
N SER A 217 -15.00 18.81 4.75
CA SER A 217 -15.97 19.51 5.59
C SER A 217 -16.30 18.75 6.89
N GLY A 218 -16.03 17.44 6.93
CA GLY A 218 -16.22 16.57 8.10
C GLY A 218 -17.68 16.19 8.38
N SER A 219 -18.61 16.48 7.48
CA SER A 219 -20.07 16.35 7.72
C SER A 219 -20.64 14.98 7.36
N ASP A 220 -19.93 14.12 6.63
CA ASP A 220 -20.47 12.83 6.17
C ASP A 220 -19.99 11.64 7.02
N GLU A 221 -20.90 11.13 7.88
CA GLU A 221 -20.64 9.98 8.74
C GLU A 221 -20.43 8.68 7.94
N VAL A 222 -21.12 8.51 6.82
CA VAL A 222 -21.06 7.31 5.96
C VAL A 222 -19.66 7.19 5.32
N SER A 223 -19.15 8.28 4.77
CA SER A 223 -17.80 8.34 4.21
C SER A 223 -16.71 8.08 5.28
N ASN A 224 -16.90 8.61 6.49
CA ASN A 224 -15.98 8.35 7.60
C ASN A 224 -15.99 6.87 8.04
N GLN A 225 -17.15 6.23 8.10
CA GLN A 225 -17.28 4.80 8.39
C GLN A 225 -16.63 3.94 7.31
N PHE A 226 -16.84 4.28 6.03
CA PHE A 226 -16.18 3.62 4.91
C PHE A 226 -14.66 3.75 5.00
N MET A 227 -14.12 4.96 5.24
CA MET A 227 -12.68 5.20 5.37
C MET A 227 -12.06 4.34 6.48
N THR A 228 -12.67 4.36 7.67
CA THR A 228 -12.20 3.59 8.82
C THR A 228 -12.21 2.09 8.54
N ALA A 229 -13.31 1.58 7.96
CA ALA A 229 -13.43 0.18 7.60
C ALA A 229 -12.41 -0.24 6.54
N PHE A 230 -12.14 0.64 5.56
CA PHE A 230 -11.17 0.40 4.50
C PHE A 230 -9.73 0.36 5.03
N ASP A 231 -9.33 1.34 5.83
CA ASP A 231 -7.97 1.43 6.39
C ASP A 231 -7.68 0.26 7.35
N ASP A 232 -8.64 -0.09 8.20
CA ASP A 232 -8.54 -1.28 9.07
C ASP A 232 -8.45 -2.58 8.27
N SER A 233 -9.24 -2.73 7.20
CA SER A 233 -9.20 -3.91 6.33
C SER A 233 -7.85 -4.03 5.63
N ASN A 234 -7.31 -2.94 5.11
CA ASN A 234 -5.99 -2.86 4.49
C ASN A 234 -4.91 -3.36 5.46
N ARG A 235 -4.92 -2.87 6.71
CA ARG A 235 -4.00 -3.29 7.76
C ARG A 235 -4.15 -4.78 8.10
N ILE A 236 -5.37 -5.28 8.32
CA ILE A 236 -5.60 -6.68 8.69
C ILE A 236 -5.16 -7.63 7.58
N ILE A 237 -5.43 -7.29 6.31
CA ILE A 237 -5.02 -8.10 5.16
C ILE A 237 -3.50 -8.12 5.02
N PHE A 238 -2.81 -7.01 5.24
CA PHE A 238 -1.35 -7.01 5.25
C PHE A 238 -0.80 -7.95 6.33
N TRP A 239 -1.38 -7.96 7.52
CA TRP A 239 -0.98 -8.84 8.62
C TRP A 239 -1.12 -10.34 8.30
N ARG A 240 -1.99 -10.74 7.36
CA ARG A 240 -2.10 -12.15 6.90
C ARG A 240 -0.80 -12.69 6.30
N TYR A 241 0.10 -11.82 5.82
CA TYR A 241 1.40 -12.26 5.30
C TYR A 241 2.32 -12.82 6.39
N VAL A 242 2.09 -12.45 7.63
CA VAL A 242 2.88 -12.88 8.81
C VAL A 242 2.07 -13.67 9.85
N ASP A 243 0.74 -13.56 9.85
CA ASP A 243 -0.14 -14.32 10.74
C ASP A 243 -0.41 -15.73 10.19
N VAL A 244 0.38 -16.71 10.60
CA VAL A 244 0.23 -18.12 10.14
C VAL A 244 -1.13 -18.71 10.50
N LEU A 245 -1.86 -18.16 11.47
CA LEU A 245 -3.14 -18.66 11.96
C LEU A 245 -4.35 -17.96 11.32
N TRP A 246 -4.15 -17.01 10.39
CA TRP A 246 -5.25 -16.23 9.84
C TRP A 246 -6.36 -17.09 9.20
N ARG A 247 -6.01 -18.22 8.55
CA ARG A 247 -6.99 -19.15 7.95
C ARG A 247 -7.86 -19.83 9.01
N ILE A 248 -7.28 -20.17 10.16
CA ILE A 248 -7.99 -20.75 11.30
C ILE A 248 -8.90 -19.70 11.92
N LYS A 249 -8.40 -18.48 12.17
CA LYS A 249 -9.19 -17.35 12.67
C LYS A 249 -10.37 -17.04 11.74
N ARG A 250 -10.15 -17.10 10.42
CA ARG A 250 -11.19 -16.91 9.40
C ARG A 250 -12.25 -18.00 9.47
N TYR A 251 -11.85 -19.27 9.56
CA TYR A 251 -12.77 -20.40 9.65
C TYR A 251 -13.71 -20.27 10.86
N PHE A 252 -13.17 -19.95 12.03
CA PHE A 252 -13.94 -19.75 13.24
C PHE A 252 -14.56 -18.35 13.40
N ASN A 253 -14.29 -17.43 12.48
CA ASN A 253 -14.75 -16.04 12.52
C ASN A 253 -14.40 -15.33 13.85
N ILE A 254 -13.14 -15.37 14.26
CA ILE A 254 -12.63 -14.81 15.52
C ILE A 254 -11.52 -13.78 15.29
N GLY A 255 -11.31 -12.90 16.29
CA GLY A 255 -10.22 -11.92 16.30
C GLY A 255 -10.25 -10.98 15.10
N SER A 256 -9.09 -10.73 14.51
CA SER A 256 -8.92 -9.83 13.35
C SER A 256 -9.79 -10.21 12.14
N GLU A 257 -10.04 -11.51 11.93
CA GLU A 257 -10.85 -11.98 10.81
C GLU A 257 -12.34 -11.69 11.00
N ALA A 258 -12.84 -11.72 12.24
CA ALA A 258 -14.22 -11.27 12.54
C ALA A 258 -14.38 -9.76 12.28
N THR A 259 -13.39 -8.96 12.67
CA THR A 259 -13.35 -7.52 12.37
C THR A 259 -13.31 -7.27 10.88
N LEU A 260 -12.41 -7.95 10.15
CA LEU A 260 -12.32 -7.84 8.69
C LEU A 260 -13.67 -8.14 8.02
N LYS A 261 -14.32 -9.24 8.40
CA LYS A 261 -15.63 -9.61 7.84
C LYS A 261 -16.70 -8.54 8.06
N LYS A 262 -16.68 -7.87 9.22
CA LYS A 262 -17.58 -6.73 9.50
C LYS A 262 -17.24 -5.54 8.61
N ASN A 263 -15.96 -5.19 8.52
CA ASN A 263 -15.50 -4.05 7.73
C ASN A 263 -15.77 -4.25 6.23
N ILE A 264 -15.53 -5.45 5.69
CA ILE A 264 -15.82 -5.76 4.28
C ILE A 264 -17.32 -5.54 3.97
N ARG A 265 -18.24 -5.87 4.89
CA ARG A 265 -19.68 -5.58 4.66
C ARG A 265 -19.97 -4.08 4.57
N VAL A 266 -19.32 -3.26 5.40
CA VAL A 266 -19.46 -1.79 5.32
C VAL A 266 -18.94 -1.28 3.98
N ILE A 267 -17.78 -1.78 3.56
CA ILE A 267 -17.15 -1.42 2.29
C ILE A 267 -18.04 -1.85 1.10
N ASP A 268 -18.52 -3.09 1.12
CA ASP A 268 -19.36 -3.64 0.05
C ASP A 268 -20.66 -2.86 -0.11
N ASN A 269 -21.37 -2.61 0.99
CA ASN A 269 -22.60 -1.84 0.97
C ASN A 269 -22.38 -0.47 0.33
N PHE A 270 -21.36 0.25 0.79
CA PHE A 270 -21.03 1.57 0.26
C PHE A 270 -20.71 1.54 -1.25
N VAL A 271 -19.92 0.58 -1.70
CA VAL A 271 -19.54 0.49 -3.11
C VAL A 271 -20.69 0.03 -4.00
N TYR A 272 -21.53 -0.90 -3.54
CA TYR A 272 -22.73 -1.30 -4.30
C TYR A 272 -23.76 -0.18 -4.39
N GLU A 273 -23.99 0.58 -3.32
CA GLU A 273 -24.82 1.79 -3.36
C GLU A 273 -24.30 2.83 -4.35
N LEU A 274 -22.97 3.03 -4.38
CA LEU A 274 -22.30 3.90 -5.35
C LEU A 274 -22.54 3.45 -6.80
N ILE A 275 -22.40 2.16 -7.07
CA ILE A 275 -22.63 1.57 -8.41
C ILE A 275 -24.09 1.73 -8.83
N GLU A 276 -25.05 1.45 -7.94
CA GLU A 276 -26.47 1.55 -8.25
C GLU A 276 -26.89 3.00 -8.49
N HIS A 277 -26.46 3.93 -7.63
CA HIS A 277 -26.70 5.36 -7.82
C HIS A 277 -26.15 5.85 -9.17
N LYS A 278 -24.97 5.36 -9.57
CA LYS A 278 -24.39 5.72 -10.87
C LYS A 278 -25.22 5.20 -12.04
N ARG A 279 -25.72 3.97 -11.95
CA ARG A 279 -26.66 3.40 -12.96
C ARG A 279 -27.93 4.23 -13.10
N GLU A 280 -28.50 4.67 -11.97
CA GLU A 280 -29.69 5.54 -11.99
C GLU A 280 -29.42 6.88 -12.65
N GLN A 281 -28.26 7.50 -12.35
CA GLN A 281 -27.86 8.74 -13.01
C GLN A 281 -27.74 8.57 -14.52
N MET A 282 -27.12 7.46 -14.99
CA MET A 282 -26.98 7.15 -16.41
C MET A 282 -28.35 6.95 -17.09
N LYS A 283 -29.26 6.18 -16.48
CA LYS A 283 -30.62 5.94 -17.01
C LYS A 283 -31.43 7.22 -17.14
N ASN A 284 -31.27 8.15 -16.21
CA ASN A 284 -32.02 9.42 -16.17
C ASN A 284 -31.45 10.51 -17.10
N GLY A 285 -30.43 10.19 -17.92
CA GLY A 285 -29.81 11.16 -18.84
C GLY A 285 -29.12 12.33 -18.14
N LYS A 286 -28.83 12.23 -16.85
CA LYS A 286 -28.13 13.24 -16.04
C LYS A 286 -26.61 13.18 -16.17
N LEU A 287 -26.09 12.51 -17.18
CA LEU A 287 -24.68 12.62 -17.54
C LEU A 287 -24.44 14.00 -18.12
N ASP A 288 -23.69 14.82 -17.40
CA ASP A 288 -23.18 16.09 -17.88
C ASP A 288 -22.25 15.78 -19.08
N GLY A 289 -22.77 15.94 -20.31
CA GLY A 289 -22.20 15.44 -21.56
C GLY A 289 -20.66 15.48 -21.62
N ASP A 290 -20.04 14.59 -22.36
CA ASP A 290 -18.58 14.42 -22.64
C ASP A 290 -17.64 14.17 -21.44
N LYS A 291 -18.11 14.26 -20.17
CA LYS A 291 -17.32 14.05 -18.95
C LYS A 291 -17.67 12.70 -18.33
N GLU A 292 -17.29 11.62 -18.99
CA GLU A 292 -17.44 10.29 -18.43
C GLU A 292 -16.32 10.02 -17.42
N ASP A 293 -16.70 9.76 -16.16
CA ASP A 293 -15.79 9.22 -15.15
C ASP A 293 -15.48 7.74 -15.41
N ILE A 294 -14.48 7.22 -14.71
CA ILE A 294 -13.97 5.86 -14.90
C ILE A 294 -15.08 4.81 -14.68
N LEU A 295 -15.91 4.96 -13.63
CA LEU A 295 -16.98 4.00 -13.32
C LEU A 295 -18.06 3.98 -14.41
N SER A 296 -18.47 5.14 -14.94
CA SER A 296 -19.44 5.23 -16.05
C SER A 296 -19.01 4.39 -17.24
N ARG A 297 -17.73 4.43 -17.60
CA ARG A 297 -17.20 3.66 -18.73
C ARG A 297 -17.16 2.15 -18.46
N PHE A 298 -16.81 1.73 -17.24
CA PHE A 298 -16.93 0.32 -16.86
C PHE A 298 -18.38 -0.16 -16.85
N LEU A 299 -19.33 0.70 -16.48
CA LEU A 299 -20.75 0.40 -16.54
C LEU A 299 -21.24 0.24 -17.99
N ILE A 300 -20.87 1.13 -18.89
CA ILE A 300 -21.19 1.02 -20.33
C ILE A 300 -20.63 -0.28 -20.92
N GLU A 301 -19.40 -0.64 -20.56
CA GLU A 301 -18.82 -1.89 -21.02
C GLU A 301 -19.50 -3.13 -20.39
N SER A 302 -19.95 -3.01 -19.13
CA SER A 302 -20.70 -4.06 -18.45
C SER A 302 -22.06 -4.32 -19.09
N GLU A 303 -22.76 -3.31 -19.61
CA GLU A 303 -24.00 -3.47 -20.35
C GLU A 303 -23.82 -4.27 -21.66
N LYS A 304 -22.67 -4.10 -22.32
CA LYS A 304 -22.32 -4.89 -23.52
C LYS A 304 -21.97 -6.34 -23.20
N ASN A 305 -21.39 -6.62 -22.01
CA ASN A 305 -20.89 -7.92 -21.60
C ASN A 305 -21.28 -8.28 -20.15
N PRO A 306 -22.58 -8.38 -19.80
CA PRO A 306 -23.04 -8.51 -18.42
C PRO A 306 -22.59 -9.79 -17.72
N THR A 307 -22.31 -10.86 -18.48
CA THR A 307 -21.82 -12.12 -17.93
C THR A 307 -20.34 -12.09 -17.53
N LYS A 308 -19.54 -11.19 -18.11
CA LYS A 308 -18.11 -11.04 -17.81
C LYS A 308 -17.83 -9.92 -16.81
N LEU A 309 -18.66 -8.88 -16.80
CA LEU A 309 -18.49 -7.68 -15.98
C LEU A 309 -19.67 -7.55 -15.01
N SER A 310 -19.73 -8.47 -14.04
CA SER A 310 -20.73 -8.51 -12.98
C SER A 310 -20.56 -7.36 -11.99
N ASP A 311 -21.54 -7.17 -11.09
CA ASP A 311 -21.45 -6.18 -10.00
C ASP A 311 -20.28 -6.47 -9.06
N GLU A 312 -19.95 -7.75 -8.82
CA GLU A 312 -18.75 -8.15 -8.09
C GLU A 312 -17.48 -7.63 -8.79
N TYR A 313 -17.41 -7.75 -10.11
CA TYR A 313 -16.29 -7.21 -10.89
C TYR A 313 -16.21 -5.67 -10.79
N LEU A 314 -17.33 -4.98 -10.88
CA LEU A 314 -17.38 -3.51 -10.74
C LEU A 314 -16.97 -3.06 -9.34
N ARG A 315 -17.39 -3.80 -8.31
CA ARG A 315 -16.97 -3.60 -6.92
C ARG A 315 -15.44 -3.75 -6.79
N ASP A 316 -14.87 -4.83 -7.31
CA ASP A 316 -13.43 -5.14 -7.19
C ASP A 316 -12.55 -4.09 -7.90
N ILE A 317 -12.97 -3.65 -9.09
CA ILE A 317 -12.24 -2.62 -9.82
C ILE A 317 -12.38 -1.25 -9.16
N SER A 318 -13.56 -0.91 -8.62
CA SER A 318 -13.78 0.34 -7.90
C SER A 318 -12.89 0.45 -6.66
N LEU A 319 -12.80 -0.60 -5.85
CA LEU A 319 -11.91 -0.63 -4.69
C LEU A 319 -10.43 -0.54 -5.08
N SER A 320 -10.05 -1.13 -6.22
CA SER A 320 -8.69 -0.99 -6.75
C SER A 320 -8.35 0.47 -7.09
N PHE A 321 -9.28 1.24 -7.67
CA PHE A 321 -9.06 2.66 -7.95
C PHE A 321 -9.05 3.52 -6.69
N ILE A 322 -9.88 3.20 -5.70
CA ILE A 322 -9.92 3.93 -4.43
C ILE A 322 -8.57 3.85 -3.72
N ILE A 323 -8.01 2.65 -3.53
CA ILE A 323 -6.70 2.52 -2.86
C ILE A 323 -5.59 3.16 -3.68
N ALA A 324 -5.62 3.00 -5.02
CA ALA A 324 -4.61 3.57 -5.89
C ALA A 324 -4.57 5.10 -5.82
N GLY A 325 -5.74 5.74 -5.79
CA GLY A 325 -5.83 7.21 -5.86
C GLY A 325 -5.79 7.91 -4.50
N LYS A 326 -6.26 7.26 -3.43
CA LYS A 326 -6.29 7.84 -2.08
C LYS A 326 -4.93 7.73 -1.39
N ASP A 327 -4.49 6.51 -1.07
CA ASP A 327 -3.40 6.26 -0.14
C ASP A 327 -2.04 6.64 -0.70
N THR A 328 -1.78 6.34 -1.96
CA THR A 328 -0.44 6.48 -2.53
C THR A 328 0.00 7.94 -2.63
N SER A 329 -0.85 8.82 -3.17
CA SER A 329 -0.55 10.24 -3.30
C SER A 329 -0.52 10.95 -1.95
N ALA A 330 -1.45 10.61 -1.03
CA ALA A 330 -1.49 11.22 0.31
C ALA A 330 -0.25 10.85 1.14
N ASN A 331 0.16 9.58 1.14
CA ASN A 331 1.36 9.15 1.86
C ASN A 331 2.63 9.78 1.27
N THR A 332 2.74 9.83 -0.06
CA THR A 332 3.88 10.51 -0.71
C THR A 332 3.96 11.97 -0.29
N LEU A 333 2.84 12.70 -0.30
CA LEU A 333 2.81 14.10 0.13
C LEU A 333 3.09 14.26 1.63
N THR A 334 2.63 13.33 2.46
CA THR A 334 2.93 13.32 3.90
C THR A 334 4.45 13.24 4.13
N TRP A 335 5.13 12.27 3.52
CA TRP A 335 6.58 12.14 3.61
C TRP A 335 7.31 13.31 2.94
N PHE A 336 6.78 13.84 1.85
CA PHE A 336 7.32 15.02 1.19
C PHE A 336 7.32 16.25 2.13
N PHE A 337 6.21 16.56 2.78
CA PHE A 337 6.15 17.69 3.71
C PHE A 337 6.98 17.47 4.97
N TYR A 338 7.09 16.22 5.45
CA TYR A 338 8.04 15.87 6.50
C TYR A 338 9.48 16.19 6.06
N MET A 339 9.89 15.76 4.88
CA MET A 339 11.23 16.03 4.36
C MET A 339 11.47 17.53 4.11
N LEU A 340 10.47 18.27 3.64
CA LEU A 340 10.58 19.71 3.51
C LEU A 340 10.76 20.42 4.87
N CYS A 341 10.13 19.92 5.92
CA CYS A 341 10.34 20.45 7.27
C CYS A 341 11.75 20.14 7.80
N LYS A 342 12.28 18.95 7.56
CA LYS A 342 13.65 18.57 7.94
C LYS A 342 14.70 19.31 7.10
N HIS A 343 14.36 19.75 5.87
CA HIS A 343 15.27 20.42 4.93
C HIS A 343 14.70 21.78 4.50
N SER A 344 14.73 22.75 5.41
CA SER A 344 14.13 24.08 5.18
C SER A 344 14.64 24.81 3.92
N GLN A 345 15.90 24.60 3.53
CA GLN A 345 16.46 25.18 2.31
C GLN A 345 15.80 24.60 1.04
N ILE A 346 15.48 23.29 1.04
CA ILE A 346 14.77 22.63 -0.06
C ILE A 346 13.33 23.15 -0.11
N GLN A 347 12.70 23.35 1.05
CA GLN A 347 11.36 23.94 1.11
C GLN A 347 11.31 25.32 0.45
N GLU A 348 12.30 26.17 0.71
CA GLU A 348 12.38 27.51 0.11
C GLU A 348 12.68 27.45 -1.40
N LYS A 349 13.56 26.54 -1.86
CA LYS A 349 13.81 26.35 -3.31
C LYS A 349 12.55 25.93 -4.05
N VAL A 350 11.76 24.97 -3.50
CA VAL A 350 10.49 24.54 -4.06
C VAL A 350 9.50 25.72 -4.13
N ALA A 351 9.37 26.49 -3.05
CA ALA A 351 8.46 27.64 -3.01
C ALA A 351 8.84 28.71 -4.01
N LEU A 352 10.14 28.98 -4.18
CA LEU A 352 10.65 29.94 -5.17
C LEU A 352 10.34 29.48 -6.60
N GLU A 353 10.63 28.21 -6.95
CA GLU A 353 10.31 27.67 -8.27
C GLU A 353 8.81 27.76 -8.56
N VAL A 354 7.94 27.44 -7.59
CA VAL A 354 6.48 27.54 -7.75
C VAL A 354 6.07 28.99 -8.03
N LYS A 355 6.61 29.97 -7.29
CA LYS A 355 6.37 31.38 -7.49
C LYS A 355 6.79 31.85 -8.89
N GLU A 356 8.00 31.47 -9.33
CA GLU A 356 8.54 31.83 -10.66
C GLU A 356 7.73 31.16 -11.78
N ALA A 357 7.41 29.87 -11.66
CA ALA A 357 6.67 29.12 -12.66
C ALA A 357 5.24 29.63 -12.89
N THR A 358 4.60 30.14 -11.81
CA THR A 358 3.26 30.76 -11.89
C THR A 358 3.29 32.23 -12.32
N GLY A 359 4.47 32.86 -12.35
CA GLY A 359 4.62 34.29 -12.67
C GLY A 359 4.12 35.21 -11.54
N SER A 360 4.01 34.71 -10.31
CA SER A 360 3.55 35.50 -9.18
C SER A 360 4.66 36.46 -8.71
N SER A 361 4.31 37.72 -8.49
CA SER A 361 5.27 38.75 -8.01
C SER A 361 5.65 38.53 -6.52
N ASP A 362 4.69 38.06 -5.74
CA ASP A 362 4.83 37.80 -4.30
C ASP A 362 3.90 36.64 -3.85
N TYR A 363 3.79 36.40 -2.55
CA TYR A 363 2.95 35.34 -1.98
C TYR A 363 1.57 35.85 -1.53
N THR A 364 1.10 36.98 -2.05
CA THR A 364 -0.14 37.66 -1.59
C THR A 364 -1.36 37.38 -2.46
N ASN A 365 -1.23 36.58 -3.51
CA ASN A 365 -2.35 36.22 -4.37
C ASN A 365 -3.49 35.58 -3.57
N SER A 366 -4.72 35.80 -4.00
CA SER A 366 -5.85 35.00 -3.49
C SER A 366 -5.73 33.54 -3.96
N ILE A 367 -6.41 32.61 -3.27
CA ILE A 367 -6.44 31.21 -3.65
C ILE A 367 -6.97 31.04 -5.09
N ASP A 368 -7.97 31.83 -5.47
CA ASP A 368 -8.58 31.78 -6.79
C ASP A 368 -7.63 32.30 -7.88
N GLU A 369 -6.93 33.40 -7.64
CA GLU A 369 -5.91 33.92 -8.56
C GLU A 369 -4.78 32.94 -8.75
N PHE A 370 -4.23 32.37 -7.67
CA PHE A 370 -3.19 31.37 -7.77
C PHE A 370 -3.67 30.11 -8.53
N SER A 371 -4.91 29.69 -8.29
CA SER A 371 -5.52 28.57 -9.02
C SER A 371 -5.55 28.80 -10.54
N LEU A 372 -5.80 30.03 -10.99
CA LEU A 372 -5.78 30.38 -12.42
C LEU A 372 -4.36 30.43 -13.00
N GLN A 373 -3.39 30.87 -12.21
CA GLN A 373 -1.97 30.95 -12.62
C GLN A 373 -1.31 29.58 -12.70
N LEU A 374 -1.79 28.59 -11.93
CA LEU A 374 -1.23 27.23 -11.91
C LEU A 374 -1.69 26.44 -13.15
N THR A 375 -1.23 26.87 -14.34
CA THR A 375 -1.53 26.24 -15.63
C THR A 375 -0.73 24.94 -15.84
N GLU A 376 -1.07 24.16 -16.88
CA GLU A 376 -0.27 22.99 -17.29
C GLU A 376 1.17 23.43 -17.61
N SER A 377 1.34 24.54 -18.33
CA SER A 377 2.66 25.10 -18.64
C SER A 377 3.45 25.51 -17.38
N ALA A 378 2.77 25.99 -16.33
CA ALA A 378 3.43 26.26 -15.05
C ALA A 378 3.87 24.96 -14.38
N LEU A 379 3.00 23.93 -14.35
CA LEU A 379 3.34 22.62 -13.80
C LEU A 379 4.51 21.97 -14.54
N ASP A 380 4.59 22.10 -15.87
CA ASP A 380 5.69 21.53 -16.66
C ASP A 380 7.04 22.18 -16.34
N LYS A 381 7.06 23.46 -15.96
CA LYS A 381 8.28 24.18 -15.55
C LYS A 381 8.79 23.84 -14.15
N MET A 382 7.99 23.18 -13.32
CA MET A 382 8.36 22.83 -11.93
C MET A 382 9.20 21.54 -11.91
N HIS A 383 10.44 21.65 -12.33
CA HIS A 383 11.40 20.53 -12.39
C HIS A 383 11.95 20.20 -11.02
N TYR A 384 12.24 21.20 -10.18
CA TYR A 384 12.75 20.98 -8.83
C TYR A 384 11.69 20.37 -7.89
N LEU A 385 10.44 20.85 -7.98
CA LEU A 385 9.32 20.24 -7.27
C LEU A 385 9.12 18.77 -7.71
N HIS A 386 9.19 18.49 -9.02
CA HIS A 386 9.10 17.13 -9.54
C HIS A 386 10.24 16.25 -8.99
N ALA A 387 11.46 16.78 -8.98
CA ALA A 387 12.65 16.12 -8.45
C ALA A 387 12.50 15.84 -6.93
N ALA A 388 12.01 16.79 -6.16
CA ALA A 388 11.81 16.63 -4.71
C ALA A 388 10.72 15.60 -4.38
N LEU A 389 9.62 15.56 -5.13
CA LEU A 389 8.59 14.50 -5.02
C LEU A 389 9.15 13.12 -5.39
N THR A 390 9.98 13.06 -6.44
CA THR A 390 10.61 11.81 -6.89
C THR A 390 11.63 11.30 -5.89
N GLU A 391 12.42 12.19 -5.30
CA GLU A 391 13.37 11.87 -4.23
C GLU A 391 12.66 11.38 -2.96
N THR A 392 11.50 11.99 -2.65
CA THR A 392 10.64 11.47 -1.58
C THR A 392 10.19 10.05 -1.86
N LEU A 393 9.70 9.77 -3.07
CA LEU A 393 9.29 8.42 -3.48
C LEU A 393 10.45 7.42 -3.51
N ARG A 394 11.68 7.86 -3.73
CA ARG A 394 12.86 7.01 -3.65
C ARG A 394 13.13 6.56 -2.21
N LEU A 395 13.12 7.50 -1.26
CA LEU A 395 13.37 7.20 0.15
C LEU A 395 12.14 6.61 0.85
N TYR A 396 10.95 7.15 0.55
CA TYR A 396 9.68 6.77 1.17
C TYR A 396 8.66 6.37 0.09
N PRO A 397 8.89 5.24 -0.63
CA PRO A 397 7.98 4.79 -1.67
C PRO A 397 6.61 4.49 -1.09
N ALA A 398 5.55 4.97 -1.73
CA ALA A 398 4.18 4.73 -1.28
C ALA A 398 3.85 3.24 -1.15
N VAL A 399 4.44 2.39 -2.02
CA VAL A 399 4.41 0.92 -1.93
C VAL A 399 5.84 0.44 -1.70
N PRO A 400 6.23 0.13 -0.44
CA PRO A 400 7.62 -0.16 -0.10
C PRO A 400 8.11 -1.51 -0.59
N LEU A 401 7.19 -2.44 -0.85
CA LEU A 401 7.44 -3.82 -1.26
C LEU A 401 6.29 -4.32 -2.13
N ASP A 402 6.58 -5.05 -3.21
CA ASP A 402 5.55 -5.81 -3.94
C ASP A 402 6.05 -7.21 -4.28
N GLY A 403 5.13 -8.19 -4.24
CA GLY A 403 5.41 -9.61 -4.39
C GLY A 403 4.77 -10.24 -5.63
N LYS A 404 5.42 -11.29 -6.09
CA LYS A 404 5.00 -12.21 -7.13
C LYS A 404 5.16 -13.65 -6.63
N SER A 405 4.58 -14.60 -7.36
CA SER A 405 4.86 -16.02 -7.18
C SER A 405 5.46 -16.58 -8.47
N SER A 406 6.46 -17.45 -8.34
CA SER A 406 7.04 -18.14 -9.48
C SER A 406 6.15 -19.31 -9.92
N GLU A 407 5.76 -19.35 -11.19
CA GLU A 407 4.94 -20.43 -11.76
C GLU A 407 5.77 -21.67 -12.11
N GLU A 408 7.03 -21.49 -12.47
CA GLU A 408 7.98 -22.54 -12.79
C GLU A 408 9.35 -22.24 -12.18
N ASP A 409 10.23 -23.23 -12.14
CA ASP A 409 11.62 -23.05 -11.74
C ASP A 409 12.32 -22.05 -12.67
N ASP A 410 13.18 -21.20 -12.08
CA ASP A 410 13.91 -20.17 -12.82
C ASP A 410 15.30 -19.98 -12.24
N VAL A 411 16.16 -19.29 -12.99
CA VAL A 411 17.47 -18.84 -12.53
C VAL A 411 17.56 -17.34 -12.76
N LEU A 412 17.74 -16.60 -11.69
CA LEU A 412 17.92 -15.15 -11.76
C LEU A 412 19.25 -14.79 -12.44
N PRO A 413 19.39 -13.59 -13.01
CA PRO A 413 20.65 -13.12 -13.63
C PRO A 413 21.89 -13.18 -12.72
N ASP A 414 21.74 -13.09 -11.41
CA ASP A 414 22.82 -13.27 -10.42
C ASP A 414 23.18 -14.73 -10.15
N GLY A 415 22.53 -15.68 -10.84
CA GLY A 415 22.78 -17.12 -10.78
C GLY A 415 21.97 -17.87 -9.74
N PHE A 416 21.22 -17.20 -8.86
CA PHE A 416 20.41 -17.88 -7.86
C PHE A 416 19.18 -18.57 -8.45
N LYS A 417 18.91 -19.79 -7.98
CA LYS A 417 17.74 -20.58 -8.39
C LYS A 417 16.49 -20.19 -7.62
N ILE A 418 15.39 -20.01 -8.32
CA ILE A 418 14.04 -19.85 -7.82
C ILE A 418 13.28 -21.14 -8.07
N LYS A 419 12.54 -21.63 -7.09
CA LYS A 419 11.68 -22.83 -7.25
C LYS A 419 10.25 -22.39 -7.55
N LYS A 420 9.56 -23.21 -8.32
CA LYS A 420 8.11 -23.10 -8.51
C LYS A 420 7.39 -22.96 -7.19
N GLY A 421 6.51 -21.95 -7.10
CA GLY A 421 5.76 -21.63 -5.89
C GLY A 421 6.49 -20.76 -4.86
N ASP A 422 7.76 -20.39 -5.11
CA ASP A 422 8.42 -19.37 -4.29
C ASP A 422 7.72 -18.01 -4.46
N GLY A 423 7.57 -17.26 -3.33
CA GLY A 423 7.30 -15.84 -3.39
C GLY A 423 8.55 -15.09 -3.82
N VAL A 424 8.41 -14.10 -4.68
CA VAL A 424 9.54 -13.27 -5.16
C VAL A 424 9.16 -11.81 -5.02
N ASN A 425 9.87 -11.11 -4.13
CA ASN A 425 9.56 -9.77 -3.71
C ASN A 425 10.65 -8.80 -4.16
N TYR A 426 10.30 -7.71 -4.82
CA TYR A 426 11.21 -6.60 -5.11
C TYR A 426 10.90 -5.43 -4.18
N MET A 427 11.96 -4.74 -3.77
CA MET A 427 11.96 -3.96 -2.54
C MET A 427 12.25 -2.49 -2.83
N ALA A 428 11.22 -1.69 -3.14
CA ALA A 428 11.39 -0.28 -3.45
C ALA A 428 12.06 0.50 -2.31
N TYR A 429 11.69 0.23 -1.05
CA TYR A 429 12.22 0.92 0.13
C TYR A 429 13.71 0.63 0.36
N PRO A 430 14.18 -0.63 0.43
CA PRO A 430 15.61 -0.93 0.45
C PRO A 430 16.35 -0.41 -0.78
N MET A 431 15.85 -0.68 -2.00
CA MET A 431 16.51 -0.26 -3.24
C MET A 431 16.79 1.24 -3.27
N GLY A 432 15.87 2.05 -2.71
CA GLY A 432 16.07 3.49 -2.60
C GLY A 432 17.27 3.90 -1.72
N ARG A 433 17.83 3.00 -0.90
CA ARG A 433 18.91 3.26 0.07
C ARG A 433 20.22 2.56 -0.25
N MET A 434 20.31 1.85 -1.38
CA MET A 434 21.50 1.10 -1.74
C MET A 434 22.57 2.00 -2.37
N THR A 435 23.77 2.01 -1.80
CA THR A 435 24.91 2.81 -2.29
C THR A 435 25.35 2.36 -3.67
N TYR A 436 25.32 1.06 -3.98
CA TYR A 436 25.67 0.55 -5.32
C TYR A 436 24.67 0.97 -6.42
N ILE A 437 23.46 1.43 -6.04
CA ILE A 437 22.45 1.95 -6.98
C ILE A 437 22.55 3.48 -7.08
N TRP A 438 22.72 4.19 -5.96
CA TRP A 438 22.52 5.64 -5.87
C TRP A 438 23.78 6.43 -5.48
N GLY A 439 24.89 5.76 -5.18
CA GLY A 439 26.12 6.40 -4.68
C GLY A 439 26.17 6.50 -3.15
N GLU A 440 27.27 7.04 -2.63
CA GLU A 440 27.54 7.10 -1.19
C GLU A 440 26.49 7.92 -0.42
N ASP A 441 25.86 8.88 -1.09
CA ASP A 441 24.78 9.73 -0.57
C ASP A 441 23.37 9.12 -0.76
N ALA A 442 23.27 7.79 -0.88
CA ALA A 442 22.00 7.08 -1.13
C ALA A 442 20.94 7.34 -0.05
N GLU A 443 21.31 7.63 1.18
CA GLU A 443 20.36 7.90 2.27
C GLU A 443 20.05 9.40 2.45
N GLU A 444 20.73 10.29 1.71
CA GLU A 444 20.46 11.73 1.75
C GLU A 444 19.26 12.11 0.88
N PHE A 445 18.48 13.06 1.37
CA PHE A 445 17.39 13.67 0.60
C PHE A 445 17.96 14.79 -0.28
N ARG A 446 18.25 14.45 -1.52
CA ARG A 446 18.89 15.35 -2.50
C ARG A 446 18.12 15.38 -3.82
N PRO A 447 17.16 16.32 -3.98
CA PRO A 447 16.40 16.48 -5.23
C PRO A 447 17.26 16.69 -6.47
N GLU A 448 18.43 17.32 -6.32
CA GLU A 448 19.39 17.59 -7.39
C GLU A 448 19.88 16.30 -8.10
N ARG A 449 19.73 15.11 -7.47
CA ARG A 449 20.00 13.80 -8.07
C ARG A 449 19.23 13.57 -9.37
N TRP A 450 18.06 14.16 -9.49
CA TRP A 450 17.13 13.99 -10.60
C TRP A 450 17.23 15.11 -11.63
N LEU A 451 18.18 16.03 -11.49
CA LEU A 451 18.31 17.20 -12.36
C LEU A 451 19.60 17.15 -13.16
N HIS A 452 19.49 17.42 -14.46
CA HIS A 452 20.62 17.71 -15.34
C HIS A 452 20.37 19.09 -15.95
N ASP A 453 21.28 20.03 -15.70
CA ASP A 453 21.14 21.44 -16.12
C ASP A 453 19.79 22.07 -15.71
N GLY A 454 19.32 21.73 -14.49
CA GLY A 454 18.05 22.22 -13.95
C GLY A 454 16.80 21.52 -14.48
N VAL A 455 16.92 20.59 -15.43
CA VAL A 455 15.81 19.86 -16.05
C VAL A 455 15.72 18.45 -15.45
N PHE A 456 14.50 18.04 -15.07
CA PHE A 456 14.25 16.71 -14.52
C PHE A 456 14.60 15.61 -15.53
N GLN A 457 15.34 14.60 -15.06
CA GLN A 457 15.69 13.39 -15.82
C GLN A 457 15.22 12.14 -15.07
N PRO A 458 14.41 11.28 -15.70
CA PRO A 458 13.94 10.05 -15.08
C PRO A 458 15.02 8.96 -15.07
N GLU A 459 14.99 8.10 -14.09
CA GLU A 459 15.78 6.87 -14.02
C GLU A 459 15.03 5.65 -14.55
N SER A 460 15.76 4.56 -14.79
CA SER A 460 15.18 3.27 -15.16
C SER A 460 14.10 2.83 -14.14
N PRO A 461 12.93 2.34 -14.59
CA PRO A 461 11.89 1.86 -13.70
C PRO A 461 12.28 0.59 -12.92
N PHE A 462 13.39 -0.05 -13.28
CA PHE A 462 13.93 -1.19 -12.56
C PHE A 462 14.95 -0.78 -11.48
N LYS A 463 15.46 0.44 -11.57
CA LYS A 463 16.28 1.10 -10.55
C LYS A 463 15.41 1.91 -9.58
N PHE A 464 14.42 2.62 -10.10
CA PHE A 464 13.42 3.40 -9.37
C PHE A 464 12.04 2.76 -9.50
N THR A 465 11.71 1.83 -8.60
CA THR A 465 10.52 0.96 -8.69
C THR A 465 9.26 1.52 -8.03
N ALA A 466 9.25 2.79 -7.60
CA ALA A 466 8.12 3.41 -6.89
C ALA A 466 6.79 3.36 -7.69
N PHE A 467 6.85 3.32 -9.02
CA PHE A 467 5.69 3.16 -9.92
C PHE A 467 5.67 1.80 -10.62
N GLN A 468 6.37 0.80 -10.08
CA GLN A 468 6.53 -0.51 -10.70
C GLN A 468 7.31 -0.44 -12.03
N GLY A 469 7.51 -1.60 -12.66
CA GLY A 469 8.18 -1.73 -13.96
C GLY A 469 7.47 -2.73 -14.88
N GLY A 470 7.88 -2.74 -16.15
CA GLY A 470 7.36 -3.66 -17.14
C GLY A 470 5.86 -3.53 -17.41
N PRO A 471 5.18 -4.63 -17.81
CA PRO A 471 3.76 -4.58 -18.17
C PRO A 471 2.82 -4.14 -17.04
N ARG A 472 3.23 -4.26 -15.77
CA ARG A 472 2.46 -3.83 -14.59
C ARG A 472 2.82 -2.44 -14.07
N MET A 473 3.58 -1.65 -14.82
CA MET A 473 3.88 -0.25 -14.48
C MET A 473 2.58 0.51 -14.15
N CYS A 474 2.64 1.40 -13.17
CA CYS A 474 1.50 2.19 -12.72
C CYS A 474 0.84 2.96 -13.87
N LEU A 475 -0.46 2.78 -14.05
CA LEU A 475 -1.26 3.51 -15.06
C LEU A 475 -1.46 4.97 -14.68
N GLY A 476 -1.56 5.22 -13.38
CA GLY A 476 -1.82 6.54 -12.83
C GLY A 476 -0.57 7.37 -12.55
N LYS A 477 0.62 7.02 -13.05
CA LYS A 477 1.86 7.74 -12.74
C LYS A 477 1.75 9.24 -13.03
N GLU A 478 1.35 9.61 -14.25
CA GLU A 478 1.22 11.03 -14.65
C GLU A 478 0.08 11.73 -13.90
N PHE A 479 -1.01 11.01 -13.64
CA PHE A 479 -2.12 11.49 -12.83
C PHE A 479 -1.68 11.78 -11.38
N ALA A 480 -0.93 10.88 -10.77
CA ALA A 480 -0.41 11.03 -9.41
C ALA A 480 0.57 12.21 -9.30
N TYR A 481 1.53 12.32 -10.23
CA TYR A 481 2.45 13.47 -10.24
C TYR A 481 1.72 14.78 -10.41
N ARG A 482 0.71 14.85 -11.30
CA ARG A 482 -0.10 16.05 -11.48
C ARG A 482 -0.84 16.42 -10.20
N GLN A 483 -1.51 15.47 -9.56
CA GLN A 483 -2.19 15.70 -8.28
C GLN A 483 -1.22 16.19 -7.21
N MET A 484 -0.10 15.48 -7.02
CA MET A 484 0.89 15.83 -6.01
C MET A 484 1.55 17.19 -6.28
N LYS A 485 1.88 17.52 -7.54
CA LYS A 485 2.44 18.83 -7.91
C LYS A 485 1.46 19.95 -7.63
N ILE A 486 0.17 19.79 -7.97
CA ILE A 486 -0.86 20.80 -7.70
C ILE A 486 -0.99 21.01 -6.17
N MET A 487 -1.17 19.95 -5.40
CA MET A 487 -1.34 20.03 -3.94
C MET A 487 -0.10 20.63 -3.27
N ALA A 488 1.10 20.17 -3.65
CA ALA A 488 2.34 20.68 -3.12
C ALA A 488 2.55 22.16 -3.49
N ALA A 489 2.32 22.55 -4.76
CA ALA A 489 2.48 23.93 -5.22
C ALA A 489 1.59 24.91 -4.44
N PHE A 490 0.30 24.58 -4.26
CA PHE A 490 -0.59 25.40 -3.45
C PHE A 490 -0.10 25.54 -2.01
N LEU A 491 0.22 24.42 -1.36
CA LEU A 491 0.60 24.43 0.05
C LEU A 491 1.91 25.16 0.29
N VAL A 492 2.94 24.96 -0.54
CA VAL A 492 4.23 25.65 -0.37
C VAL A 492 4.19 27.11 -0.79
N PHE A 493 3.26 27.49 -1.70
CA PHE A 493 3.07 28.89 -2.09
C PHE A 493 2.48 29.72 -0.94
N PHE A 494 1.44 29.21 -0.29
CA PHE A 494 0.77 29.95 0.78
C PHE A 494 1.43 29.81 2.14
N PHE A 495 2.13 28.69 2.40
CA PHE A 495 2.64 28.37 3.74
C PHE A 495 4.09 27.92 3.73
N LYS A 496 4.78 28.27 4.82
CA LYS A 496 5.97 27.60 5.29
C LYS A 496 5.57 26.64 6.41
N PHE A 497 6.00 25.39 6.32
CA PHE A 497 5.67 24.35 7.30
C PHE A 497 6.83 24.12 8.27
N ARG A 498 6.48 23.81 9.51
CA ARG A 498 7.41 23.45 10.58
C ARG A 498 6.81 22.30 11.40
N LEU A 499 7.64 21.31 11.75
CA LEU A 499 7.26 20.23 12.65
C LEU A 499 6.86 20.76 14.02
N VAL A 500 5.89 20.14 14.67
CA VAL A 500 5.54 20.43 16.08
C VAL A 500 6.68 20.03 16.99
N ASP A 501 7.32 18.90 16.69
CA ASP A 501 8.51 18.40 17.39
C ASP A 501 9.60 18.05 16.37
N GLU A 502 10.63 18.90 16.30
CA GLU A 502 11.75 18.73 15.36
C GLU A 502 12.74 17.63 15.83
N SER A 503 12.70 17.28 17.13
CA SER A 503 13.60 16.26 17.71
C SER A 503 13.14 14.84 17.43
N ARG A 504 11.86 14.66 17.09
CA ARG A 504 11.27 13.35 16.84
C ARG A 504 11.48 12.91 15.40
N GLU A 505 12.04 11.70 15.22
CA GLU A 505 12.07 11.06 13.91
C GLU A 505 10.72 10.38 13.62
N ALA A 506 10.26 10.55 12.38
CA ALA A 506 9.01 9.92 11.96
C ALA A 506 9.20 8.42 11.76
N THR A 507 8.23 7.64 12.24
CA THR A 507 8.12 6.20 12.03
C THR A 507 6.97 5.88 11.07
N TYR A 508 6.91 4.64 10.59
CA TYR A 508 5.86 4.19 9.68
C TYR A 508 5.07 3.02 10.25
N ARG A 509 3.85 2.85 9.78
CA ARG A 509 3.07 1.62 9.97
C ARG A 509 3.35 0.64 8.85
N THR A 510 3.61 -0.60 9.22
CA THR A 510 3.79 -1.68 8.25
C THR A 510 2.44 -2.12 7.67
N MET A 511 2.15 -1.67 6.45
CA MET A 511 0.93 -1.88 5.67
C MET A 511 1.29 -2.02 4.18
N PHE A 512 0.27 -2.17 3.30
CA PHE A 512 0.49 -2.16 1.84
C PHE A 512 1.07 -0.83 1.34
N THR A 513 0.71 0.27 2.00
CA THR A 513 1.24 1.61 1.72
C THR A 513 1.97 2.16 2.92
N LEU A 514 2.98 3.00 2.70
CA LEU A 514 3.89 3.50 3.73
C LEU A 514 3.26 4.68 4.50
N HIS A 515 2.32 4.38 5.38
CA HIS A 515 1.72 5.38 6.26
C HIS A 515 2.70 5.84 7.33
N MET A 516 2.73 7.15 7.60
CA MET A 516 3.44 7.67 8.76
C MET A 516 2.68 7.30 10.04
N ASP A 517 3.37 6.71 10.99
CA ASP A 517 2.76 6.36 12.29
C ASP A 517 2.48 7.64 13.08
N GLU A 518 1.36 7.67 13.79
CA GLU A 518 0.87 8.84 14.53
C GLU A 518 0.55 10.08 13.67
N GLY A 519 0.72 10.03 12.34
CA GLY A 519 0.43 11.13 11.41
C GLY A 519 1.49 12.23 11.39
N LEU A 520 1.28 13.23 10.55
CA LEU A 520 2.18 14.38 10.40
C LEU A 520 1.54 15.62 11.01
N HIS A 521 2.08 16.03 12.17
CA HIS A 521 1.62 17.22 12.91
C HIS A 521 2.53 18.41 12.65
N LEU A 522 1.96 19.50 12.11
CA LEU A 522 2.69 20.67 11.65
C LEU A 522 2.06 21.97 12.13
N TYR A 523 2.90 23.01 12.21
CA TYR A 523 2.47 24.40 12.15
C TYR A 523 2.57 24.90 10.71
N ALA A 524 1.50 25.53 10.21
CA ALA A 524 1.49 26.24 8.94
C ALA A 524 1.69 27.74 9.22
N LEU A 525 2.74 28.32 8.66
CA LEU A 525 3.09 29.74 8.80
C LEU A 525 2.78 30.41 7.47
N PRO A 526 1.86 31.40 7.41
CA PRO A 526 1.59 32.11 6.17
C PRO A 526 2.87 32.74 5.62
N ARG A 527 3.12 32.62 4.31
CA ARG A 527 4.21 33.35 3.66
C ARG A 527 3.80 34.81 3.50
N SER A 528 4.67 35.70 3.94
CA SER A 528 4.58 37.14 3.73
C SER A 528 5.48 37.55 2.56
N LYS A 529 5.34 38.81 2.11
CA LYS A 529 6.17 39.42 1.06
C LYS A 529 7.65 39.19 1.27
#